data_6103aa1452cad5627aa52cad84c44fef
#
_entry.id   6103aa1452cad5627aa52cad84c44fef
#
_cell.length_a   1.000
_cell.length_b   1.000
_cell.length_c   1.000
_cell.angle_alpha   90.00
_cell.angle_beta   90.00
_cell.angle_gamma   90.00
#
_symmetry.space_group_name_H-M   'P 1'
#
loop_
_entity.id
_entity.type
_entity.pdbx_description
1 polymer ?
#
loop_
_entity_poly.entity_id
_entity_poly.type
_entity_poly.pdbx_seq_one_letter_code
_entity_poly.pdbx_strand_id
1 'polypeptide(L)'
;QIEFSLEGADQAELERLAGPLMERLRTIPGLVDLDSSSKPDKPTVQITVKREAASELGLSTAQIAAPLRTLVAGNTVGNWRAPDDQTYDVIVRLSPDARTTLQDLQRLPLATGQNADGTPRVVRLNQVATLTESTGTNQINRRAMVREIQITANVQGRTTGEVSAEIRRALDGIAFPPGYGFTFGGATKNMQESFA
;
A
#
# COMPACT_ATOMS: atom_id res chain seq x y z
N GLN A 1 -9.62 -7.24 23.39
CA GLN A 1 -9.39 -6.54 22.14
C GLN A 1 -10.62 -5.70 21.78
N ILE A 2 -10.39 -4.46 21.37
CA ILE A 2 -11.43 -3.57 20.84
C ILE A 2 -11.16 -3.41 19.33
N GLU A 3 -12.24 -3.41 18.55
CA GLU A 3 -12.19 -3.25 17.11
C GLU A 3 -13.33 -2.33 16.67
N PHE A 4 -13.03 -1.37 15.82
CA PHE A 4 -14.03 -0.55 15.14
C PHE A 4 -13.50 -0.08 13.79
N SER A 5 -14.40 0.31 12.90
CA SER A 5 -14.08 0.77 11.56
C SER A 5 -14.63 2.17 11.34
N LEU A 6 -13.83 3.03 10.70
CA LEU A 6 -14.32 4.24 10.06
C LEU A 6 -14.78 3.88 8.64
N GLU A 7 -15.95 4.30 8.25
CA GLU A 7 -16.57 3.97 6.96
C GLU A 7 -16.86 5.24 6.17
N GLY A 8 -16.64 5.19 4.84
CA GLY A 8 -16.91 6.36 3.99
C GLY A 8 -16.62 6.10 2.51
N ALA A 9 -17.04 7.04 1.67
CA ALA A 9 -16.94 6.92 0.23
C ALA A 9 -15.52 7.15 -0.31
N ASP A 10 -14.76 8.05 0.31
CA ASP A 10 -13.42 8.44 -0.17
C ASP A 10 -12.33 8.04 0.82
N GLN A 11 -11.24 7.45 0.31
CA GLN A 11 -10.12 6.95 1.11
C GLN A 11 -9.31 8.09 1.73
N ALA A 12 -9.04 9.16 0.97
CA ALA A 12 -8.23 10.26 1.45
C ALA A 12 -8.93 11.00 2.60
N GLU A 13 -10.27 11.14 2.52
CA GLU A 13 -11.07 11.72 3.59
C GLU A 13 -11.10 10.82 4.83
N LEU A 14 -11.19 9.49 4.67
CA LEU A 14 -11.08 8.57 5.80
C LEU A 14 -9.71 8.68 6.48
N GLU A 15 -8.63 8.78 5.73
CA GLU A 15 -7.27 8.97 6.26
C GLU A 15 -7.12 10.29 7.00
N ARG A 16 -7.72 11.37 6.45
CA ARG A 16 -7.76 12.69 7.10
C ARG A 16 -8.49 12.66 8.45
N LEU A 17 -9.55 11.88 8.55
CA LEU A 17 -10.31 11.70 9.79
C LEU A 17 -9.59 10.75 10.78
N ALA A 18 -8.95 9.70 10.27
CA ALA A 18 -8.26 8.71 11.09
C ALA A 18 -7.04 9.27 11.81
N GLY A 19 -6.27 10.16 11.19
CA GLY A 19 -5.05 10.72 11.77
C GLY A 19 -5.27 11.38 13.14
N PRO A 20 -6.05 12.46 13.24
CA PRO A 20 -6.37 13.12 14.52
C PRO A 20 -7.06 12.19 15.53
N LEU A 21 -7.90 11.27 15.04
CA LEU A 21 -8.53 10.26 15.90
C LEU A 21 -7.50 9.37 16.56
N MET A 22 -6.56 8.82 15.79
CA MET A 22 -5.49 7.96 16.31
C MET A 22 -4.67 8.66 17.39
N GLU A 23 -4.32 9.94 17.18
CA GLU A 23 -3.61 10.74 18.18
C GLU A 23 -4.44 10.89 19.48
N ARG A 24 -5.73 11.15 19.35
CA ARG A 24 -6.63 11.26 20.51
C ARG A 24 -6.81 9.93 21.22
N LEU A 25 -6.90 8.83 20.51
CA LEU A 25 -7.02 7.49 21.10
C LEU A 25 -5.76 7.10 21.91
N ARG A 26 -4.58 7.51 21.46
CA ARG A 26 -3.32 7.28 22.19
C ARG A 26 -3.29 7.91 23.57
N THR A 27 -4.13 8.92 23.81
CA THR A 27 -4.21 9.57 25.12
C THR A 27 -5.14 8.86 26.12
N ILE A 28 -5.89 7.83 25.67
CA ILE A 28 -6.81 7.07 26.55
C ILE A 28 -6.00 6.11 27.43
N PRO A 29 -6.04 6.26 28.78
CA PRO A 29 -5.32 5.36 29.67
C PRO A 29 -5.84 3.93 29.56
N GLY A 30 -4.90 2.97 29.49
CA GLY A 30 -5.22 1.54 29.38
C GLY A 30 -5.51 1.05 27.97
N LEU A 31 -5.47 1.92 26.96
CA LEU A 31 -5.48 1.52 25.58
C LEU A 31 -4.05 1.26 25.12
N VAL A 32 -3.78 0.03 24.65
CA VAL A 32 -2.45 -0.40 24.19
C VAL A 32 -2.54 -1.08 22.83
N ASP A 33 -1.40 -1.23 22.16
CA ASP A 33 -1.30 -1.88 20.83
C ASP A 33 -2.29 -1.29 19.81
N LEU A 34 -2.46 0.04 19.84
CA LEU A 34 -3.33 0.73 18.90
C LEU A 34 -2.76 0.65 17.49
N ASP A 35 -3.48 -0.02 16.60
CA ASP A 35 -3.10 -0.20 15.20
C ASP A 35 -4.24 0.19 14.25
N SER A 36 -3.88 0.56 13.03
CA SER A 36 -4.81 0.95 11.97
C SER A 36 -4.51 0.17 10.69
N SER A 37 -5.54 -0.21 9.96
CA SER A 37 -5.38 -0.82 8.63
C SER A 37 -4.88 0.20 7.58
N SER A 38 -5.08 1.49 7.82
CA SER A 38 -4.43 2.54 7.06
C SER A 38 -3.01 2.71 7.61
N LYS A 39 -2.07 2.03 6.97
CA LYS A 39 -0.64 2.24 7.27
C LYS A 39 -0.18 3.52 6.60
N PRO A 40 0.82 4.22 7.18
CA PRO A 40 1.42 5.38 6.52
C PRO A 40 1.83 5.01 5.09
N ASP A 41 1.56 5.92 4.19
CA ASP A 41 1.85 5.75 2.78
C ASP A 41 3.28 5.29 2.57
N LYS A 42 3.43 4.19 1.83
CA LYS A 42 4.76 3.75 1.43
C LYS A 42 5.27 4.66 0.32
N PRO A 43 6.53 5.10 0.40
CA PRO A 43 7.14 5.79 -0.72
C PRO A 43 7.09 4.87 -1.94
N THR A 44 6.50 5.36 -3.02
CA THR A 44 6.34 4.67 -4.29
C THR A 44 6.92 5.51 -5.41
N VAL A 45 7.33 4.87 -6.48
CA VAL A 45 7.70 5.57 -7.71
C VAL A 45 6.60 5.34 -8.73
N GLN A 46 5.91 6.41 -9.12
CA GLN A 46 4.95 6.39 -10.20
C GLN A 46 5.67 6.55 -11.52
N ILE A 47 5.42 5.62 -12.45
CA ILE A 47 6.00 5.61 -13.79
C ILE A 47 4.88 5.90 -14.80
N THR A 48 4.94 7.07 -15.42
CA THR A 48 3.99 7.50 -16.44
C THR A 48 4.63 7.42 -17.81
N VAL A 49 4.12 6.57 -18.69
CA VAL A 49 4.64 6.38 -20.04
C VAL A 49 4.30 7.59 -20.90
N LYS A 50 5.31 8.17 -21.56
CA LYS A 50 5.19 9.20 -22.61
C LYS A 50 4.80 8.50 -23.91
N ARG A 51 3.50 8.39 -24.18
CA ARG A 51 2.98 7.56 -25.28
C ARG A 51 3.51 7.96 -26.64
N GLU A 52 3.65 9.26 -26.92
CA GLU A 52 4.18 9.78 -28.17
C GLU A 52 5.63 9.35 -28.37
N ALA A 53 6.51 9.67 -27.41
CA ALA A 53 7.92 9.30 -27.46
C ALA A 53 8.14 7.78 -27.51
N ALA A 54 7.31 6.99 -26.81
CA ALA A 54 7.37 5.54 -26.87
C ALA A 54 6.97 5.01 -28.26
N SER A 55 5.93 5.59 -28.88
CA SER A 55 5.46 5.22 -30.21
C SER A 55 6.48 5.55 -31.30
N GLU A 56 7.13 6.71 -31.23
CA GLU A 56 8.22 7.10 -32.16
C GLU A 56 9.40 6.13 -32.11
N LEU A 57 9.66 5.55 -30.94
CA LEU A 57 10.71 4.55 -30.74
C LEU A 57 10.23 3.11 -30.99
N GLY A 58 8.96 2.93 -31.41
CA GLY A 58 8.36 1.63 -31.68
C GLY A 58 8.08 0.80 -30.42
N LEU A 59 7.94 1.45 -29.26
CA LEU A 59 7.69 0.79 -27.97
C LEU A 59 6.21 0.86 -27.57
N SER A 60 5.63 -0.28 -27.31
CA SER A 60 4.34 -0.38 -26.60
C SER A 60 4.52 -0.25 -25.09
N THR A 61 3.45 0.11 -24.40
CA THR A 61 3.44 0.14 -22.93
C THR A 61 3.83 -1.22 -22.31
N ALA A 62 3.42 -2.33 -22.93
CA ALA A 62 3.77 -3.66 -22.48
C ALA A 62 5.28 -3.96 -22.58
N GLN A 63 5.92 -3.50 -23.67
CA GLN A 63 7.36 -3.65 -23.87
C GLN A 63 8.20 -2.80 -22.91
N ILE A 64 7.62 -1.74 -22.35
CA ILE A 64 8.24 -0.95 -21.28
C ILE A 64 8.01 -1.63 -19.92
N ALA A 65 6.78 -2.08 -19.65
CA ALA A 65 6.39 -2.61 -18.34
C ALA A 65 7.01 -3.99 -18.02
N ALA A 66 7.12 -4.87 -18.99
CA ALA A 66 7.61 -6.24 -18.77
C ALA A 66 9.09 -6.28 -18.28
N PRO A 67 10.06 -5.59 -18.92
CA PRO A 67 11.42 -5.50 -18.41
C PRO A 67 11.49 -4.84 -17.03
N LEU A 68 10.72 -3.78 -16.79
CA LEU A 68 10.70 -3.10 -15.49
C LEU A 68 10.26 -4.03 -14.37
N ARG A 69 9.22 -4.84 -14.61
CA ARG A 69 8.78 -5.84 -13.63
C ARG A 69 9.90 -6.82 -13.31
N THR A 70 10.58 -7.36 -14.30
CA THR A 70 11.70 -8.29 -14.12
C THR A 70 12.86 -7.63 -13.38
N LEU A 71 13.24 -6.42 -13.77
CA LEU A 71 14.40 -5.72 -13.23
C LEU A 71 14.16 -5.27 -11.77
N VAL A 72 12.96 -4.80 -11.43
CA VAL A 72 12.65 -4.23 -10.12
C VAL A 72 12.10 -5.28 -9.15
N ALA A 73 11.06 -6.00 -9.52
CA ALA A 73 10.42 -7.00 -8.66
C ALA A 73 11.16 -8.35 -8.69
N GLY A 74 11.77 -8.69 -9.80
CA GLY A 74 12.36 -9.98 -10.06
C GLY A 74 11.42 -10.90 -10.82
N ASN A 75 12.00 -11.85 -11.53
CA ASN A 75 11.31 -12.92 -12.23
C ASN A 75 11.98 -14.26 -11.94
N THR A 76 11.20 -15.26 -11.54
CA THR A 76 11.69 -16.63 -11.39
C THR A 76 11.92 -17.22 -12.78
N VAL A 77 13.16 -17.51 -13.09
CA VAL A 77 13.58 -18.04 -14.40
C VAL A 77 13.78 -19.55 -14.40
N GLY A 78 13.75 -20.18 -13.24
CA GLY A 78 13.88 -21.62 -13.07
C GLY A 78 14.10 -22.00 -11.61
N ASN A 79 14.39 -23.27 -11.42
CA ASN A 79 14.65 -23.83 -10.10
C ASN A 79 16.02 -24.51 -10.09
N TRP A 80 16.74 -24.38 -8.99
CA TRP A 80 17.97 -25.09 -8.74
C TRP A 80 17.77 -26.12 -7.64
N ARG A 81 18.12 -27.37 -7.92
CA ARG A 81 18.10 -28.44 -6.92
C ARG A 81 19.46 -28.50 -6.23
N ALA A 82 19.49 -28.24 -4.94
CA ALA A 82 20.68 -28.29 -4.12
C ALA A 82 21.11 -29.75 -3.83
N PRO A 83 22.36 -29.98 -3.41
CA PRO A 83 22.86 -31.32 -3.07
C PRO A 83 22.10 -32.01 -1.93
N ASP A 84 21.39 -31.25 -1.10
CA ASP A 84 20.52 -31.70 -0.02
C ASP A 84 19.08 -32.03 -0.48
N ASP A 85 18.86 -32.14 -1.80
CA ASP A 85 17.58 -32.40 -2.46
C ASP A 85 16.52 -31.28 -2.29
N GLN A 86 16.87 -30.13 -1.70
CA GLN A 86 15.97 -28.96 -1.64
C GLN A 86 15.97 -28.21 -2.98
N THR A 87 14.81 -27.70 -3.35
CA THR A 87 14.64 -26.92 -4.58
C THR A 87 14.49 -25.45 -4.25
N TYR A 88 15.34 -24.62 -4.85
CA TYR A 88 15.34 -23.18 -4.69
C TYR A 88 14.97 -22.48 -5.99
N ASP A 89 14.14 -21.44 -5.88
CA ASP A 89 13.81 -20.60 -7.03
C ASP A 89 15.02 -19.75 -7.44
N VAL A 90 15.33 -19.74 -8.72
CA VAL A 90 16.32 -18.85 -9.32
C VAL A 90 15.62 -17.59 -9.80
N ILE A 91 15.88 -16.48 -9.12
CA ILE A 91 15.25 -15.18 -9.41
C ILE A 91 16.27 -14.23 -10.04
N VAL A 92 15.92 -13.69 -11.21
CA VAL A 92 16.70 -12.64 -11.88
C VAL A 92 16.09 -11.29 -11.55
N ARG A 93 16.90 -10.39 -11.00
CA ARG A 93 16.54 -8.98 -10.73
C ARG A 93 17.79 -8.12 -10.69
N LEU A 94 17.62 -6.81 -10.74
CA LEU A 94 18.71 -5.87 -10.51
C LEU A 94 19.27 -6.00 -9.09
N SER A 95 20.56 -5.77 -8.95
CA SER A 95 21.18 -5.64 -7.62
C SER A 95 20.51 -4.50 -6.84
N PRO A 96 20.46 -4.57 -5.50
CA PRO A 96 19.91 -3.49 -4.69
C PRO A 96 20.49 -2.12 -5.05
N ASP A 97 21.80 -2.02 -5.21
CA ASP A 97 22.50 -0.75 -5.49
C ASP A 97 22.07 -0.10 -6.82
N ALA A 98 21.67 -0.91 -7.81
CA ALA A 98 21.25 -0.41 -9.11
C ALA A 98 19.76 0.04 -9.17
N ARG A 99 19.05 0.02 -8.03
CA ARG A 99 17.62 0.41 -7.92
C ARG A 99 17.29 1.17 -6.64
N THR A 100 18.27 1.82 -6.05
CA THR A 100 18.14 2.54 -4.77
C THR A 100 17.53 3.92 -4.97
N THR A 101 17.88 4.61 -6.03
CA THR A 101 17.46 5.99 -6.28
C THR A 101 16.54 6.11 -7.49
N LEU A 102 15.77 7.22 -7.53
CA LEU A 102 14.96 7.56 -8.70
C LEU A 102 15.83 7.68 -9.96
N GLN A 103 17.06 8.20 -9.83
CA GLN A 103 17.99 8.34 -10.94
C GLN A 103 18.46 7.01 -11.51
N ASP A 104 18.65 6.00 -10.65
CA ASP A 104 19.02 4.65 -11.10
C ASP A 104 17.91 4.07 -11.97
N LEU A 105 16.65 4.20 -11.52
CA LEU A 105 15.48 3.76 -12.28
C LEU A 105 15.33 4.54 -13.61
N GLN A 106 15.58 5.85 -13.64
CA GLN A 106 15.52 6.67 -14.84
C GLN A 106 16.51 6.22 -15.91
N ARG A 107 17.65 5.69 -15.50
CA ARG A 107 18.74 5.24 -16.41
C ARG A 107 18.57 3.81 -16.88
N LEU A 108 17.56 3.07 -16.42
CA LEU A 108 17.36 1.67 -16.79
C LEU A 108 17.29 1.51 -18.31
N PRO A 109 18.11 0.58 -18.87
CA PRO A 109 18.10 0.30 -20.30
C PRO A 109 16.91 -0.59 -20.67
N LEU A 110 16.16 -0.18 -21.68
CA LEU A 110 15.08 -0.93 -22.29
C LEU A 110 15.51 -1.35 -23.69
N ALA A 111 15.48 -2.65 -23.96
CA ALA A 111 15.74 -3.15 -25.30
C ALA A 111 14.52 -2.88 -26.21
N THR A 112 14.73 -2.20 -27.34
CA THR A 112 13.68 -1.79 -28.28
C THR A 112 13.71 -2.56 -29.60
N GLY A 113 14.56 -3.58 -29.69
CA GLY A 113 14.79 -4.36 -30.90
C GLY A 113 16.29 -4.45 -31.21
N GLN A 114 16.64 -4.61 -32.49
CA GLN A 114 18.01 -4.69 -32.97
C GLN A 114 18.29 -3.60 -33.98
N ASN A 115 19.51 -3.11 -34.00
CA ASN A 115 20.03 -2.27 -35.07
C ASN A 115 20.29 -3.09 -36.33
N ALA A 116 20.58 -2.44 -37.47
CA ALA A 116 20.87 -3.10 -38.73
C ALA A 116 22.11 -4.05 -38.66
N ASP A 117 23.01 -3.81 -37.73
CA ASP A 117 24.22 -4.60 -37.46
C ASP A 117 23.98 -5.78 -36.47
N GLY A 118 22.72 -6.02 -36.05
CA GLY A 118 22.34 -7.07 -35.11
C GLY A 118 22.58 -6.73 -33.64
N THR A 119 23.14 -5.56 -33.32
CA THR A 119 23.31 -5.12 -31.93
C THR A 119 21.99 -4.71 -31.29
N PRO A 120 21.78 -4.95 -29.98
CA PRO A 120 20.57 -4.51 -29.29
C PRO A 120 20.41 -2.98 -29.36
N ARG A 121 19.27 -2.53 -29.84
CA ARG A 121 18.89 -1.13 -29.73
C ARG A 121 18.34 -0.87 -28.33
N VAL A 122 18.96 0.06 -27.61
CA VAL A 122 18.66 0.33 -26.21
C VAL A 122 18.23 1.78 -26.02
N VAL A 123 17.16 1.98 -25.27
CA VAL A 123 16.62 3.29 -24.89
C VAL A 123 16.58 3.38 -23.37
N ARG A 124 16.87 4.54 -22.79
CA ARG A 124 16.75 4.74 -21.35
C ARG A 124 15.30 4.99 -20.96
N LEU A 125 14.89 4.50 -19.78
CA LEU A 125 13.52 4.64 -19.30
C LEU A 125 13.05 6.10 -19.26
N ASN A 126 13.91 7.06 -18.87
CA ASN A 126 13.57 8.48 -18.82
C ASN A 126 13.23 9.11 -20.20
N GLN A 127 13.63 8.48 -21.29
CA GLN A 127 13.29 8.94 -22.64
C GLN A 127 11.82 8.64 -22.97
N VAL A 128 11.28 7.52 -22.45
CA VAL A 128 9.94 7.01 -22.77
C VAL A 128 8.96 7.08 -21.60
N ALA A 129 9.42 7.46 -20.41
CA ALA A 129 8.58 7.59 -19.23
C ALA A 129 9.03 8.74 -18.32
N THR A 130 8.09 9.28 -17.57
CA THR A 130 8.34 10.21 -16.48
C THR A 130 8.21 9.43 -15.16
N LEU A 131 9.19 9.57 -14.29
CA LEU A 131 9.20 8.96 -12.97
C LEU A 131 9.04 10.06 -11.93
N THR A 132 8.07 9.90 -11.04
CA THR A 132 7.81 10.82 -9.93
C THR A 132 7.73 10.04 -8.64
N GLU A 133 8.34 10.58 -7.59
CA GLU A 133 8.10 10.07 -6.24
C GLU A 133 6.66 10.36 -5.86
N SER A 134 6.02 9.38 -5.28
CA SER A 134 4.63 9.46 -4.82
C SER A 134 4.50 8.68 -3.53
N THR A 135 3.44 8.93 -2.82
CA THR A 135 3.01 8.09 -1.71
C THR A 135 1.83 7.25 -2.18
N GLY A 136 1.88 5.97 -1.95
CA GLY A 136 0.82 5.05 -2.37
C GLY A 136 0.09 4.46 -1.19
N THR A 137 -1.23 4.49 -1.23
CA THR A 137 -2.07 3.80 -0.24
C THR A 137 -1.73 2.31 -0.24
N ASN A 138 -1.29 1.81 0.90
CA ASN A 138 -0.78 0.45 1.03
C ASN A 138 -1.89 -0.61 0.89
N GLN A 139 -3.09 -0.30 1.37
CA GLN A 139 -4.23 -1.21 1.39
C GLN A 139 -5.55 -0.42 1.42
N ILE A 140 -6.51 -0.84 0.61
CA ILE A 140 -7.88 -0.33 0.63
C ILE A 140 -8.81 -1.46 1.08
N ASN A 141 -9.34 -1.35 2.30
CA ASN A 141 -10.32 -2.29 2.82
C ASN A 141 -11.73 -1.83 2.44
N ARG A 142 -12.61 -2.79 2.19
CA ARG A 142 -14.03 -2.54 1.94
C ARG A 142 -14.89 -3.52 2.71
N ARG A 143 -15.95 -2.99 3.32
CA ARG A 143 -17.01 -3.78 3.93
C ARG A 143 -18.33 -3.37 3.27
N ALA A 144 -19.12 -4.34 2.82
CA ALA A 144 -20.38 -4.08 2.13
C ALA A 144 -20.27 -2.99 1.02
N MET A 145 -19.20 -3.04 0.22
CA MET A 145 -18.86 -2.10 -0.87
C MET A 145 -18.43 -0.69 -0.43
N VAL A 146 -18.51 -0.34 0.85
CA VAL A 146 -18.01 0.93 1.40
C VAL A 146 -16.55 0.77 1.83
N ARG A 147 -15.73 1.80 1.61
CA ARG A 147 -14.34 1.79 2.11
C ARG A 147 -14.34 1.90 3.61
N GLU A 148 -13.42 1.18 4.25
CA GLU A 148 -13.24 1.24 5.70
C GLU A 148 -11.77 1.37 6.09
N ILE A 149 -11.53 2.05 7.19
CA ILE A 149 -10.29 2.00 7.95
C ILE A 149 -10.60 1.29 9.26
N GLN A 150 -10.08 0.08 9.40
CA GLN A 150 -10.21 -0.71 10.61
C GLN A 150 -9.17 -0.25 11.64
N ILE A 151 -9.62 -0.04 12.88
CA ILE A 151 -8.77 0.33 14.01
C ILE A 151 -8.93 -0.74 15.07
N THR A 152 -7.82 -1.26 15.54
CA THR A 152 -7.77 -2.30 16.58
C THR A 152 -6.91 -1.84 17.73
N ALA A 153 -7.27 -2.25 18.95
CA ALA A 153 -6.48 -2.00 20.13
C ALA A 153 -6.69 -3.07 21.19
N ASN A 154 -5.72 -3.23 22.08
CA ASN A 154 -5.84 -4.03 23.27
C ASN A 154 -6.11 -3.16 24.50
N VAL A 155 -6.62 -3.76 25.57
CA VAL A 155 -6.90 -3.07 26.84
C VAL A 155 -6.07 -3.70 27.92
N GLN A 156 -5.38 -2.87 28.71
CA GLN A 156 -4.57 -3.29 29.86
C GLN A 156 -4.95 -2.49 31.11
N GLY A 157 -5.14 -3.21 32.22
CA GLY A 157 -5.40 -2.59 33.53
C GLY A 157 -6.80 -2.01 33.73
N ARG A 158 -7.68 -2.12 32.74
CA ARG A 158 -9.07 -1.61 32.76
C ARG A 158 -10.03 -2.60 32.11
N THR A 159 -11.32 -2.37 32.23
CA THR A 159 -12.32 -3.19 31.51
C THR A 159 -12.52 -2.72 30.07
N THR A 160 -12.81 -3.65 29.18
CA THR A 160 -13.10 -3.35 27.77
C THR A 160 -14.29 -2.40 27.63
N GLY A 161 -15.28 -2.52 28.52
CA GLY A 161 -16.48 -1.66 28.51
C GLY A 161 -16.17 -0.19 28.79
N GLU A 162 -15.36 0.07 29.84
CA GLU A 162 -14.96 1.45 30.19
C GLU A 162 -14.18 2.13 29.05
N VAL A 163 -13.18 1.40 28.52
CA VAL A 163 -12.35 1.93 27.43
C VAL A 163 -13.18 2.13 26.14
N SER A 164 -14.09 1.21 25.82
CA SER A 164 -15.00 1.36 24.67
C SER A 164 -15.92 2.57 24.83
N ALA A 165 -16.39 2.88 26.04
CA ALA A 165 -17.20 4.08 26.28
C ALA A 165 -16.39 5.37 26.09
N GLU A 166 -15.10 5.38 26.44
CA GLU A 166 -14.21 6.53 26.18
C GLU A 166 -13.90 6.69 24.70
N ILE A 167 -13.65 5.59 23.98
CA ILE A 167 -13.49 5.59 22.51
C ILE A 167 -14.74 6.15 21.84
N ARG A 168 -15.92 5.71 22.25
CA ARG A 168 -17.19 6.22 21.71
C ARG A 168 -17.32 7.73 21.91
N ARG A 169 -17.06 8.24 23.10
CA ARG A 169 -17.07 9.67 23.38
C ARG A 169 -16.04 10.43 22.51
N ALA A 170 -14.89 9.83 22.24
CA ALA A 170 -13.90 10.41 21.34
C ALA A 170 -14.40 10.46 19.89
N LEU A 171 -15.09 9.42 19.44
CA LEU A 171 -15.71 9.33 18.10
C LEU A 171 -16.89 10.29 17.95
N ASP A 172 -17.79 10.35 18.95
CA ASP A 172 -18.94 11.28 18.96
C ASP A 172 -18.49 12.76 18.91
N GLY A 173 -17.30 13.06 19.37
CA GLY A 173 -16.69 14.39 19.29
C GLY A 173 -16.10 14.74 17.92
N ILE A 174 -16.19 13.87 16.94
CA ILE A 174 -15.74 14.09 15.55
C ILE A 174 -16.93 14.44 14.67
N ALA A 175 -16.85 15.58 13.98
CA ALA A 175 -17.84 15.94 12.98
C ALA A 175 -17.61 15.13 11.70
N PHE A 176 -18.33 14.03 11.53
CA PHE A 176 -18.27 13.24 10.31
C PHE A 176 -19.04 13.94 9.17
N PRO A 177 -18.44 14.04 7.97
CA PRO A 177 -19.18 14.50 6.80
C PRO A 177 -20.34 13.56 6.44
N PRO A 178 -21.34 14.02 5.67
CA PRO A 178 -22.43 13.16 5.19
C PRO A 178 -21.89 11.91 4.47
N GLY A 179 -22.40 10.73 4.87
CA GLY A 179 -21.97 9.44 4.31
C GLY A 179 -20.70 8.86 4.92
N TYR A 180 -20.18 9.48 5.99
CA TYR A 180 -19.08 8.94 6.80
C TYR A 180 -19.58 8.62 8.21
N GLY A 181 -18.98 7.62 8.81
CA GLY A 181 -19.36 7.18 10.16
C GLY A 181 -18.41 6.16 10.72
N PHE A 182 -18.80 5.58 11.84
CA PHE A 182 -18.04 4.50 12.47
C PHE A 182 -18.96 3.35 12.88
N THR A 183 -18.41 2.15 12.90
CA THR A 183 -19.10 0.93 13.33
C THR A 183 -18.17 0.13 14.24
N PHE A 184 -18.66 -0.26 15.43
CA PHE A 184 -17.93 -1.19 16.28
C PHE A 184 -18.08 -2.61 15.75
N GLY A 185 -16.97 -3.37 15.79
CA GLY A 185 -16.87 -4.77 15.38
C GLY A 185 -16.59 -5.72 16.53
N GLY A 186 -16.52 -7.02 16.22
CA GLY A 186 -16.07 -8.05 17.14
C GLY A 186 -16.88 -8.18 18.42
N ALA A 187 -16.19 -8.50 19.53
CA ALA A 187 -16.79 -8.68 20.84
C ALA A 187 -17.52 -7.44 21.38
N THR A 188 -17.11 -6.26 20.97
CA THR A 188 -17.73 -4.98 21.39
C THR A 188 -19.14 -4.82 20.84
N LYS A 189 -19.39 -5.27 19.60
CA LYS A 189 -20.75 -5.29 19.02
C LYS A 189 -21.66 -6.24 19.76
N ASN A 190 -21.20 -7.47 20.02
CA ASN A 190 -21.96 -8.49 20.72
C ASN A 190 -22.32 -8.07 22.15
N MET A 191 -21.43 -7.34 22.82
CA MET A 191 -21.68 -6.81 24.16
C MET A 191 -22.77 -5.73 24.17
N GLN A 192 -22.84 -4.88 23.16
CA GLN A 192 -23.89 -3.86 23.03
C GLN A 192 -25.25 -4.46 22.71
N GLU A 193 -25.31 -5.46 21.84
CA GLU A 193 -26.55 -6.17 21.51
C GLU A 193 -27.10 -7.01 22.71
N SER A 194 -26.23 -7.38 23.66
CA SER A 194 -26.63 -8.13 24.86
C SER A 194 -27.16 -7.24 25.99
N PHE A 195 -26.92 -5.93 25.94
CA PHE A 195 -27.35 -4.93 26.93
C PHE A 195 -28.43 -3.97 26.41
N ALA A 196 -28.88 -4.13 25.16
CA ALA A 196 -29.99 -3.39 24.56
C ALA A 196 -31.31 -4.17 24.66
#